data_74c6d27b004292ad3c10e2815d4fe51b
#
_entry.id   74c6d27b004292ad3c10e2815d4fe51b
#
_cell.length_a   1.000
_cell.length_b   1.000
_cell.length_c   1.000
_cell.angle_alpha   90.00
_cell.angle_beta   90.00
_cell.angle_gamma   90.00
#
_symmetry.space_group_name_H-M   'P 1'
#
loop_
_entity.id
_entity.type
_entity.pdbx_description
1 polymer ?
#
loop_
_entity_poly.entity_id
_entity_poly.type
_entity_poly.pdbx_seq_one_letter_code
_entity_poly.pdbx_strand_id
1 'polypeptide(L)'
;MDRGIPTEDSLAKMRSIGASYLVGTPKGRLSKLEQSFLDQPWAKVRDGVQVKRLATDEDVYVLAQGDARIDKERGMRRMRLRRYVDRFQAIQGQVLTRDQLLMKLGAAKHEAGRAANLVIVSVPKSSAKTASLEFRIDRAKLRQVRRREGRYLLRTNLDAQQPERLWKFYIQLTEVEQGFKELKHDLAVRPIFHHDEQRIEAHIFVAFLAYCLQVTHKANLRPLAVGQRSARGLRQARRDRCPLRLRRSGRAAAPPHGYRNCAATPAACR
;
A
#
# COMPACT_ATOMS: atom_id res chain seq x y z
N MET A 1 2.43 -2.27 19.28
CA MET A 1 2.79 -0.84 19.15
C MET A 1 3.01 -0.48 17.69
N ASP A 2 2.65 0.74 17.29
CA ASP A 2 2.85 1.24 15.93
C ASP A 2 4.34 1.41 15.59
N ARG A 3 4.67 1.39 14.31
CA ARG A 3 6.05 1.37 13.77
C ARG A 3 6.92 2.57 14.12
N GLY A 4 6.32 3.68 14.51
CA GLY A 4 7.03 4.94 14.81
C GLY A 4 7.39 5.15 16.28
N ILE A 5 6.85 4.33 17.19
CA ILE A 5 6.98 4.54 18.64
C ILE A 5 8.20 3.83 19.24
N PRO A 6 8.53 2.58 18.86
CA PRO A 6 9.60 1.86 19.53
C PRO A 6 10.98 2.31 19.01
N THR A 7 11.69 3.08 19.81
CA THR A 7 13.13 3.29 19.69
C THR A 7 13.90 2.15 20.36
N GLU A 8 15.16 1.96 20.04
CA GLU A 8 16.00 0.95 20.71
C GLU A 8 16.04 1.16 22.21
N ASP A 9 16.14 2.42 22.66
CA ASP A 9 16.15 2.79 24.08
C ASP A 9 14.84 2.41 24.77
N SER A 10 13.71 2.65 24.10
CA SER A 10 12.40 2.27 24.64
C SER A 10 12.26 0.76 24.77
N LEU A 11 12.76 0.00 23.80
CA LEU A 11 12.75 -1.47 23.85
C LEU A 11 13.71 -2.01 24.91
N ALA A 12 14.89 -1.42 25.07
CA ALA A 12 15.83 -1.75 26.13
C ALA A 12 15.21 -1.50 27.51
N LYS A 13 14.55 -0.36 27.68
CA LYS A 13 13.83 -0.04 28.92
C LYS A 13 12.68 -1.01 29.19
N MET A 14 11.92 -1.42 28.18
CA MET A 14 10.89 -2.45 28.35
C MET A 14 11.48 -3.79 28.79
N ARG A 15 12.61 -4.20 28.22
CA ARG A 15 13.31 -5.42 28.62
C ARG A 15 13.78 -5.33 30.07
N SER A 16 14.34 -4.20 30.52
CA SER A 16 14.86 -4.02 31.89
C SER A 16 13.76 -4.13 32.97
N ILE A 17 12.52 -3.75 32.63
CA ILE A 17 11.37 -3.86 33.53
C ILE A 17 10.57 -5.15 33.34
N GLY A 18 11.06 -6.10 32.52
CA GLY A 18 10.38 -7.37 32.23
C GLY A 18 9.09 -7.24 31.42
N ALA A 19 8.85 -6.08 30.77
CA ALA A 19 7.63 -5.87 30.00
C ALA A 19 7.69 -6.59 28.65
N SER A 20 6.64 -7.33 28.32
CA SER A 20 6.48 -7.97 27.02
C SER A 20 6.06 -6.97 25.96
N TYR A 21 6.62 -7.08 24.77
CA TYR A 21 6.25 -6.24 23.64
C TYR A 21 6.13 -6.99 22.32
N LEU A 22 5.30 -6.46 21.45
CA LEU A 22 5.18 -6.86 20.04
C LEU A 22 5.05 -5.60 19.19
N VAL A 23 6.02 -5.37 18.30
CA VAL A 23 6.14 -4.12 17.55
C VAL A 23 6.33 -4.38 16.06
N GLY A 24 5.72 -3.54 15.22
CA GLY A 24 5.99 -3.53 13.78
C GLY A 24 7.34 -2.86 13.50
N THR A 25 8.18 -3.50 12.71
CA THR A 25 9.52 -2.99 12.38
C THR A 25 9.54 -2.29 11.02
N PRO A 26 10.29 -1.18 10.84
CA PRO A 26 10.46 -0.53 9.55
C PRO A 26 11.03 -1.47 8.48
N LYS A 27 10.56 -1.32 7.22
CA LYS A 27 11.01 -2.19 6.10
C LYS A 27 12.53 -2.13 5.84
N GLY A 28 13.21 -1.06 6.25
CA GLY A 28 14.67 -0.93 6.13
C GLY A 28 15.44 -1.98 6.93
N ARG A 29 14.93 -2.38 8.09
CA ARG A 29 15.56 -3.41 8.93
C ARG A 29 15.44 -4.80 8.31
N LEU A 30 14.39 -5.05 7.53
CA LEU A 30 14.22 -6.31 6.80
C LEU A 30 15.40 -6.59 5.85
N SER A 31 15.98 -5.55 5.24
CA SER A 31 17.13 -5.73 4.34
C SER A 31 18.36 -6.30 5.04
N LYS A 32 18.54 -5.99 6.33
CA LYS A 32 19.68 -6.47 7.12
C LYS A 32 19.51 -7.93 7.55
N LEU A 33 18.25 -8.35 7.75
CA LEU A 33 17.90 -9.69 8.22
C LEU A 33 17.48 -10.63 7.08
N GLU A 34 17.44 -10.13 5.84
CA GLU A 34 16.90 -10.89 4.70
C GLU A 34 17.67 -12.20 4.49
N GLN A 35 19.00 -12.18 4.67
CA GLN A 35 19.85 -13.34 4.50
C GLN A 35 19.60 -14.40 5.58
N SER A 36 19.49 -13.99 6.84
CA SER A 36 19.20 -14.88 7.96
C SER A 36 17.80 -15.54 7.89
N PHE A 37 16.87 -14.92 7.15
CA PHE A 37 15.57 -15.51 6.90
C PHE A 37 15.53 -16.52 5.75
N LEU A 38 16.58 -16.60 4.90
CA LEU A 38 16.57 -17.51 3.75
C LEU A 38 16.44 -18.97 4.19
N ASP A 39 17.16 -19.34 5.22
CA ASP A 39 17.24 -20.74 5.71
C ASP A 39 16.05 -21.14 6.58
N GLN A 40 15.21 -20.19 6.96
CA GLN A 40 14.05 -20.47 7.79
C GLN A 40 12.86 -20.95 6.97
N PRO A 41 12.15 -22.01 7.39
CA PRO A 41 10.96 -22.50 6.71
C PRO A 41 9.78 -21.52 6.84
N TRP A 42 8.91 -21.52 5.83
CA TRP A 42 7.62 -20.84 5.92
C TRP A 42 6.60 -21.72 6.66
N ALA A 43 5.98 -21.17 7.70
CA ALA A 43 4.83 -21.75 8.36
C ALA A 43 3.53 -21.11 7.85
N LYS A 44 2.56 -21.91 7.43
CA LYS A 44 1.24 -21.41 6.99
C LYS A 44 0.38 -21.13 8.22
N VAL A 45 -0.09 -19.89 8.37
CA VAL A 45 -0.97 -19.47 9.48
C VAL A 45 -2.44 -19.58 9.09
N ARG A 46 -2.74 -19.17 7.87
CA ARG A 46 -4.06 -19.26 7.24
C ARG A 46 -3.90 -19.17 5.73
N ASP A 47 -5.01 -19.34 4.99
CA ASP A 47 -4.98 -19.17 3.55
C ASP A 47 -4.51 -17.77 3.16
N GLY A 48 -3.49 -17.74 2.30
CA GLY A 48 -2.87 -16.50 1.83
C GLY A 48 -1.97 -15.79 2.85
N VAL A 49 -1.62 -16.42 4.00
CA VAL A 49 -0.69 -15.84 4.98
C VAL A 49 0.31 -16.88 5.45
N GLN A 50 1.59 -16.53 5.33
CA GLN A 50 2.72 -17.34 5.77
C GLN A 50 3.64 -16.51 6.66
N VAL A 51 4.32 -17.16 7.60
CA VAL A 51 5.27 -16.52 8.51
C VAL A 51 6.57 -17.31 8.59
N LYS A 52 7.67 -16.59 8.87
CA LYS A 52 8.97 -17.17 9.24
C LYS A 52 9.37 -16.61 10.59
N ARG A 53 10.04 -17.40 11.41
CA ARG A 53 10.61 -16.98 12.70
C ARG A 53 12.13 -16.94 12.60
N LEU A 54 12.72 -15.91 13.20
CA LEU A 54 14.16 -15.80 13.42
C LEU A 54 14.36 -15.37 14.87
N ALA A 55 14.95 -16.23 15.68
CA ALA A 55 15.39 -15.87 17.02
C ALA A 55 16.79 -15.28 16.95
N THR A 56 17.01 -14.19 17.66
CA THR A 56 18.32 -13.59 17.91
C THR A 56 18.52 -13.54 19.44
N ASP A 57 19.71 -13.20 19.91
CA ASP A 57 20.04 -13.21 21.35
C ASP A 57 19.12 -12.30 22.19
N GLU A 58 18.65 -11.21 21.63
CA GLU A 58 17.82 -10.23 22.34
C GLU A 58 16.33 -10.31 22.01
N ASP A 59 15.99 -10.70 20.78
CA ASP A 59 14.63 -10.58 20.26
C ASP A 59 14.27 -11.71 19.31
N VAL A 60 12.98 -11.92 19.17
CA VAL A 60 12.40 -12.78 18.14
C VAL A 60 11.81 -11.93 17.02
N TYR A 61 12.25 -12.20 15.81
CA TYR A 61 11.70 -11.58 14.61
C TYR A 61 10.73 -12.53 13.91
N VAL A 62 9.57 -12.00 13.52
CA VAL A 62 8.58 -12.73 12.72
C VAL A 62 8.38 -12.00 11.41
N LEU A 63 8.80 -12.63 10.33
CA LEU A 63 8.56 -12.16 8.97
C LEU A 63 7.23 -12.74 8.48
N ALA A 64 6.23 -11.90 8.29
CA ALA A 64 4.94 -12.29 7.77
C ALA A 64 4.79 -11.84 6.31
N GLN A 65 4.17 -12.67 5.49
CA GLN A 65 3.83 -12.41 4.10
C GLN A 65 2.36 -12.73 3.86
N GLY A 66 1.64 -11.82 3.20
CA GLY A 66 0.22 -12.00 2.89
C GLY A 66 -0.09 -11.69 1.43
N ASP A 67 -0.85 -12.58 0.75
CA ASP A 67 -1.16 -12.48 -0.68
C ASP A 67 -1.97 -11.23 -1.00
N ALA A 68 -3.02 -10.94 -0.24
CA ALA A 68 -3.83 -9.73 -0.41
C ALA A 68 -3.00 -8.44 -0.31
N ARG A 69 -1.96 -8.46 0.55
CA ARG A 69 -1.05 -7.33 0.70
C ARG A 69 -0.05 -7.25 -0.45
N ILE A 70 0.41 -8.39 -0.97
CA ILE A 70 1.23 -8.46 -2.19
C ILE A 70 0.47 -7.81 -3.34
N ASP A 71 -0.78 -8.20 -3.57
CA ASP A 71 -1.61 -7.68 -4.64
C ASP A 71 -1.87 -6.19 -4.50
N LYS A 72 -2.16 -5.72 -3.29
CA LYS A 72 -2.34 -4.29 -2.99
C LYS A 72 -1.06 -3.48 -3.27
N GLU A 73 0.09 -3.92 -2.73
CA GLU A 73 1.37 -3.21 -2.90
C GLU A 73 1.80 -3.23 -4.38
N ARG A 74 1.58 -4.33 -5.08
CA ARG A 74 1.84 -4.51 -6.50
C ARG A 74 0.94 -3.61 -7.37
N GLY A 75 -0.35 -3.55 -7.05
CA GLY A 75 -1.31 -2.66 -7.71
C GLY A 75 -0.93 -1.19 -7.55
N MET A 76 -0.64 -0.76 -6.32
CA MET A 76 -0.20 0.63 -6.05
C MET A 76 1.11 0.97 -6.78
N ARG A 77 2.09 0.07 -6.80
CA ARG A 77 3.34 0.28 -7.54
C ARG A 77 3.08 0.42 -9.04
N ARG A 78 2.28 -0.49 -9.63
CA ARG A 78 1.95 -0.45 -11.07
C ARG A 78 1.28 0.87 -11.43
N MET A 79 0.31 1.31 -10.63
CA MET A 79 -0.40 2.57 -10.85
C MET A 79 0.55 3.77 -10.82
N ARG A 80 1.42 3.86 -9.78
CA ARG A 80 2.38 4.96 -9.66
C ARG A 80 3.42 4.94 -10.79
N LEU A 81 3.92 3.75 -11.15
CA LEU A 81 4.87 3.61 -12.24
C LEU A 81 4.26 3.99 -13.59
N ARG A 82 3.01 3.59 -13.85
CA ARG A 82 2.28 3.96 -15.05
C ARG A 82 2.13 5.48 -15.16
N ARG A 83 1.63 6.14 -14.10
CA ARG A 83 1.51 7.61 -14.07
C ARG A 83 2.86 8.31 -14.33
N TYR A 84 3.94 7.76 -13.79
CA TYR A 84 5.28 8.31 -13.99
C TYR A 84 5.75 8.19 -15.44
N VAL A 85 5.50 7.05 -16.09
CA VAL A 85 5.78 6.84 -17.51
C VAL A 85 4.91 7.73 -18.39
N ASP A 86 3.61 7.85 -18.09
CA ASP A 86 2.69 8.75 -18.82
C ASP A 86 3.17 10.21 -18.75
N ARG A 87 3.71 10.67 -17.60
CA ARG A 87 4.34 12.00 -17.48
C ARG A 87 5.57 12.16 -18.37
N PHE A 88 6.43 11.16 -18.49
CA PHE A 88 7.57 11.21 -19.39
C PHE A 88 7.15 11.30 -20.85
N GLN A 89 6.15 10.51 -21.25
CA GLN A 89 5.61 10.57 -22.62
C GLN A 89 5.04 11.96 -22.95
N ALA A 90 4.34 12.56 -21.99
CA ALA A 90 3.83 13.92 -22.14
C ALA A 90 4.95 14.98 -22.26
N ILE A 91 6.07 14.81 -21.57
CA ILE A 91 7.23 15.70 -21.63
C ILE A 91 7.98 15.53 -22.97
N GLN A 92 8.12 14.30 -23.49
CA GLN A 92 8.81 14.03 -24.76
C GLN A 92 8.20 14.75 -25.97
N GLY A 93 6.90 15.06 -25.92
CA GLY A 93 6.21 15.81 -26.99
C GLY A 93 6.38 17.34 -26.92
N GLN A 94 7.12 17.87 -25.94
CA GLN A 94 7.22 19.32 -25.70
C GLN A 94 8.63 19.85 -26.03
N VAL A 95 8.71 21.04 -26.62
CA VAL A 95 9.97 21.77 -26.75
C VAL A 95 10.20 22.57 -25.47
N LEU A 96 11.18 22.18 -24.68
CA LEU A 96 11.46 22.78 -23.37
C LEU A 96 12.93 23.15 -23.26
N THR A 97 13.21 24.20 -22.49
CA THR A 97 14.58 24.46 -22.04
C THR A 97 15.02 23.38 -21.04
N ARG A 98 16.33 23.25 -20.86
CA ARG A 98 16.87 22.26 -19.90
C ARG A 98 16.34 22.45 -18.48
N ASP A 99 16.21 23.70 -18.04
CA ASP A 99 15.74 23.99 -16.68
C ASP A 99 14.26 23.66 -16.53
N GLN A 100 13.44 23.99 -17.52
CA GLN A 100 12.02 23.59 -17.54
C GLN A 100 11.87 22.06 -17.57
N LEU A 101 12.72 21.35 -18.32
CA LEU A 101 12.75 19.90 -18.33
C LEU A 101 13.09 19.33 -16.95
N LEU A 102 14.14 19.85 -16.30
CA LEU A 102 14.54 19.39 -14.95
C LEU A 102 13.47 19.68 -13.91
N MET A 103 12.81 20.84 -13.96
CA MET A 103 11.69 21.15 -13.07
C MET A 103 10.52 20.18 -13.25
N LYS A 104 10.12 19.89 -14.50
CA LYS A 104 9.03 18.93 -14.78
C LYS A 104 9.39 17.51 -14.38
N LEU A 105 10.64 17.09 -14.60
CA LEU A 105 11.15 15.79 -14.15
C LEU A 105 11.17 15.70 -12.61
N GLY A 106 11.57 16.77 -11.93
CA GLY A 106 11.54 16.87 -10.48
C GLY A 106 10.12 16.72 -9.92
N ALA A 107 9.15 17.43 -10.48
CA ALA A 107 7.74 17.32 -10.11
C ALA A 107 7.20 15.91 -10.36
N ALA A 108 7.47 15.33 -11.52
CA ALA A 108 7.06 13.97 -11.85
C ALA A 108 7.70 12.93 -10.90
N LYS A 109 8.96 13.10 -10.52
CA LYS A 109 9.66 12.26 -9.54
C LYS A 109 9.03 12.34 -8.15
N HIS A 110 8.65 13.55 -7.73
CA HIS A 110 7.98 13.76 -6.45
C HIS A 110 6.60 13.06 -6.42
N GLU A 111 5.78 13.23 -7.46
CA GLU A 111 4.48 12.56 -7.60
C GLU A 111 4.59 11.03 -7.59
N ALA A 112 5.59 10.49 -8.29
CA ALA A 112 5.83 9.04 -8.36
C ALA A 112 6.35 8.46 -7.04
N GLY A 113 6.99 9.27 -6.19
CA GLY A 113 7.56 8.88 -4.91
C GLY A 113 8.51 7.70 -5.07
N ARG A 114 8.29 6.62 -4.31
CA ARG A 114 9.17 5.44 -4.35
C ARG A 114 9.23 4.74 -5.71
N ALA A 115 8.22 4.89 -6.56
CA ALA A 115 8.21 4.29 -7.89
C ALA A 115 9.24 4.94 -8.84
N ALA A 116 9.61 6.19 -8.59
CA ALA A 116 10.63 6.90 -9.37
C ALA A 116 12.00 6.20 -9.34
N ASN A 117 12.34 5.57 -8.21
CA ASN A 117 13.62 4.86 -8.06
C ASN A 117 13.73 3.60 -8.94
N LEU A 118 12.61 3.17 -9.54
CA LEU A 118 12.56 2.03 -10.45
C LEU A 118 12.82 2.42 -11.91
N VAL A 119 12.97 3.72 -12.19
CA VAL A 119 13.19 4.23 -13.54
C VAL A 119 14.52 4.96 -13.58
N ILE A 120 15.36 4.60 -14.54
CA ILE A 120 16.59 5.30 -14.86
C ILE A 120 16.26 6.29 -15.95
N VAL A 121 16.56 7.56 -15.74
CA VAL A 121 16.29 8.65 -16.68
C VAL A 121 17.63 9.23 -17.14
N SER A 122 17.83 9.30 -18.45
CA SER A 122 18.96 9.99 -19.08
C SER A 122 18.51 11.35 -19.54
N VAL A 123 19.10 12.41 -18.95
CA VAL A 123 18.81 13.80 -19.32
C VAL A 123 19.88 14.25 -20.33
N PRO A 124 19.49 14.81 -21.47
CA PRO A 124 20.45 15.32 -22.45
C PRO A 124 21.29 16.46 -21.86
N LYS A 125 22.56 16.52 -22.21
CA LYS A 125 23.48 17.58 -21.76
C LYS A 125 23.21 18.92 -22.44
N SER A 126 22.68 18.90 -23.66
CA SER A 126 22.34 20.06 -24.47
C SER A 126 20.91 20.52 -24.21
N SER A 127 20.67 21.84 -24.33
CA SER A 127 19.37 22.48 -24.09
C SER A 127 18.33 22.25 -25.20
N ALA A 128 18.74 21.65 -26.30
CA ALA A 128 17.90 21.48 -27.46
C ALA A 128 17.11 20.18 -27.42
N LYS A 129 15.82 20.25 -27.49
CA LYS A 129 14.83 19.25 -27.81
C LYS A 129 14.68 18.10 -26.79
N THR A 130 13.58 18.10 -26.08
CA THR A 130 13.09 17.05 -25.18
C THR A 130 12.85 15.69 -25.86
N ALA A 131 12.86 15.65 -27.18
CA ALA A 131 12.75 14.41 -27.97
C ALA A 131 13.86 13.37 -27.69
N SER A 132 14.98 13.79 -27.09
CA SER A 132 16.11 12.91 -26.71
C SER A 132 16.04 12.40 -25.27
N LEU A 133 14.97 12.68 -24.51
CA LEU A 133 14.79 12.16 -23.17
C LEU A 133 14.57 10.65 -23.24
N GLU A 134 15.52 9.92 -22.70
CA GLU A 134 15.44 8.47 -22.61
C GLU A 134 15.15 8.02 -21.17
N PHE A 135 14.31 7.04 -21.03
CA PHE A 135 14.05 6.41 -19.74
C PHE A 135 13.91 4.90 -19.88
N ARG A 136 14.36 4.17 -18.88
CA ARG A 136 14.24 2.72 -18.83
C ARG A 136 13.92 2.24 -17.42
N ILE A 137 13.21 1.10 -17.32
CA ILE A 137 12.93 0.47 -16.04
C ILE A 137 14.15 -0.31 -15.58
N ASP A 138 14.59 -0.05 -14.35
CA ASP A 138 15.63 -0.84 -13.68
C ASP A 138 15.03 -2.20 -13.25
N ARG A 139 15.28 -3.20 -14.08
CA ARG A 139 14.75 -4.56 -13.85
C ARG A 139 15.34 -5.23 -12.60
N ALA A 140 16.57 -4.87 -12.20
CA ALA A 140 17.20 -5.43 -11.02
C ALA A 140 16.52 -4.91 -9.75
N LYS A 141 16.36 -3.59 -9.63
CA LYS A 141 15.61 -2.96 -8.53
C LYS A 141 14.16 -3.41 -8.49
N LEU A 142 13.51 -3.54 -9.65
CA LEU A 142 12.13 -4.03 -9.72
C LEU A 142 12.00 -5.44 -9.15
N ARG A 143 12.95 -6.35 -9.45
CA ARG A 143 13.00 -7.71 -8.87
C ARG A 143 13.14 -7.67 -7.34
N GLN A 144 14.04 -6.83 -6.81
CA GLN A 144 14.20 -6.66 -5.36
C GLN A 144 12.92 -6.16 -4.68
N VAL A 145 12.29 -5.14 -5.26
CA VAL A 145 11.03 -4.61 -4.72
C VAL A 145 9.94 -5.67 -4.72
N ARG A 146 9.81 -6.45 -5.81
CA ARG A 146 8.83 -7.55 -5.90
C ARG A 146 9.04 -8.63 -4.83
N ARG A 147 10.28 -8.98 -4.50
CA ARG A 147 10.59 -9.95 -3.44
C ARG A 147 10.14 -9.49 -2.06
N ARG A 148 10.09 -8.17 -1.83
CA ARG A 148 9.74 -7.56 -0.53
C ARG A 148 8.27 -7.14 -0.43
N GLU A 149 7.50 -7.31 -1.51
CA GLU A 149 6.07 -7.00 -1.51
C GLU A 149 5.31 -7.95 -0.60
N GLY A 150 4.32 -7.37 0.10
CA GLY A 150 3.47 -8.13 1.02
C GLY A 150 4.13 -8.55 2.31
N ARG A 151 5.44 -8.29 2.49
CA ARG A 151 6.20 -8.66 3.67
C ARG A 151 6.19 -7.55 4.71
N TYR A 152 6.08 -7.94 5.97
CA TYR A 152 6.26 -7.07 7.12
C TYR A 152 6.97 -7.83 8.23
N LEU A 153 7.76 -7.09 9.00
CA LEU A 153 8.59 -7.63 10.06
C LEU A 153 8.02 -7.21 11.39
N LEU A 154 7.81 -8.16 12.27
CA LEU A 154 7.48 -7.95 13.66
C LEU A 154 8.70 -8.26 14.52
N ARG A 155 8.84 -7.57 15.65
CA ARG A 155 9.87 -7.78 16.64
C ARG A 155 9.22 -7.93 18.01
N THR A 156 9.66 -8.89 18.79
CA THR A 156 9.10 -9.20 20.09
C THR A 156 10.17 -9.79 21.01
N ASN A 157 10.03 -9.61 22.32
CA ASN A 157 10.79 -10.33 23.34
C ASN A 157 10.02 -11.54 23.89
N LEU A 158 8.83 -11.82 23.36
CA LEU A 158 8.11 -13.03 23.71
C LEU A 158 8.78 -14.22 23.05
N ASP A 159 9.30 -15.13 23.83
CA ASP A 159 9.80 -16.41 23.35
C ASP A 159 8.60 -17.35 23.06
N ALA A 160 7.62 -16.84 22.35
CA ALA A 160 6.47 -17.61 21.99
C ALA A 160 6.91 -18.66 20.96
N GLN A 161 6.74 -19.87 21.32
CA GLN A 161 7.11 -21.06 20.59
C GLN A 161 6.49 -21.12 19.19
N GLN A 162 5.36 -20.45 18.96
CA GLN A 162 4.63 -20.50 17.69
C GLN A 162 4.55 -19.11 17.02
N PRO A 163 5.18 -18.93 15.85
CA PRO A 163 5.15 -17.67 15.10
C PRO A 163 3.73 -17.25 14.67
N GLU A 164 2.84 -18.22 14.53
CA GLU A 164 1.42 -18.03 14.22
C GLU A 164 0.69 -17.26 15.32
N ARG A 165 0.99 -17.57 16.59
CA ARG A 165 0.39 -16.90 17.75
C ARG A 165 0.82 -15.43 17.81
N LEU A 166 2.10 -15.15 17.56
CA LEU A 166 2.63 -13.78 17.49
C LEU A 166 1.96 -12.98 16.37
N TRP A 167 1.76 -13.62 15.22
CA TRP A 167 1.05 -12.97 14.13
C TRP A 167 -0.43 -12.69 14.47
N LYS A 168 -1.11 -13.60 15.14
CA LYS A 168 -2.49 -13.39 15.62
C LYS A 168 -2.58 -12.20 16.57
N PHE A 169 -1.67 -12.06 17.53
CA PHE A 169 -1.61 -10.89 18.42
C PHE A 169 -1.44 -9.58 17.65
N TYR A 170 -0.60 -9.59 16.60
CA TYR A 170 -0.43 -8.41 15.77
C TYR A 170 -1.72 -8.04 15.00
N ILE A 171 -2.46 -9.02 14.52
CA ILE A 171 -3.74 -8.76 13.85
C ILE A 171 -4.78 -8.20 14.82
N GLN A 172 -4.85 -8.70 16.04
CA GLN A 172 -5.73 -8.13 17.08
C GLN A 172 -5.42 -6.64 17.32
N LEU A 173 -4.15 -6.24 17.32
CA LEU A 173 -3.79 -4.83 17.41
C LEU A 173 -4.38 -4.01 16.25
N THR A 174 -4.31 -4.52 15.02
CA THR A 174 -4.89 -3.81 13.86
C THR A 174 -6.41 -3.71 13.92
N GLU A 175 -7.08 -4.68 14.54
CA GLU A 175 -8.54 -4.65 14.78
C GLU A 175 -8.89 -3.57 15.81
N VAL A 176 -8.11 -3.48 16.89
CA VAL A 176 -8.28 -2.42 17.91
C VAL A 176 -8.04 -1.03 17.30
N GLU A 177 -6.98 -0.86 16.50
CA GLU A 177 -6.72 0.40 15.79
C GLU A 177 -7.89 0.79 14.87
N GLN A 178 -8.45 -0.18 14.16
CA GLN A 178 -9.61 0.06 13.30
C GLN A 178 -10.85 0.45 14.13
N GLY A 179 -11.07 -0.19 15.26
CA GLY A 179 -12.16 0.17 16.20
C GLY A 179 -12.05 1.60 16.69
N PHE A 180 -10.86 2.02 17.13
CA PHE A 180 -10.62 3.42 17.52
C PHE A 180 -10.83 4.41 16.37
N LYS A 181 -10.44 4.03 15.16
CA LYS A 181 -10.69 4.86 13.98
C LYS A 181 -12.19 5.03 13.70
N GLU A 182 -12.96 3.95 13.76
CA GLU A 182 -14.40 3.97 13.57
C GLU A 182 -15.09 4.84 14.63
N LEU A 183 -14.71 4.68 15.91
CA LEU A 183 -15.23 5.53 17.00
C LEU A 183 -14.93 7.02 16.77
N LYS A 184 -13.70 7.35 16.34
CA LYS A 184 -13.30 8.76 16.18
C LYS A 184 -13.90 9.43 14.96
N HIS A 185 -14.06 8.72 13.86
CA HIS A 185 -14.45 9.29 12.56
C HIS A 185 -15.88 8.94 12.16
N ASP A 186 -16.20 7.65 12.13
CA ASP A 186 -17.50 7.20 11.61
C ASP A 186 -18.65 7.43 12.61
N LEU A 187 -18.37 7.29 13.90
CA LEU A 187 -19.32 7.51 14.99
C LEU A 187 -19.17 8.87 15.66
N ALA A 188 -18.33 9.73 15.12
CA ALA A 188 -18.18 11.14 15.51
C ALA A 188 -18.04 11.38 17.03
N VAL A 189 -17.33 10.49 17.74
CA VAL A 189 -17.03 10.69 19.16
C VAL A 189 -16.29 12.02 19.41
N ARG A 190 -15.65 12.56 18.37
CA ARG A 190 -14.99 13.87 18.41
C ARG A 190 -15.44 14.74 17.25
N PRO A 191 -15.57 16.07 17.45
CA PRO A 191 -15.30 16.83 18.69
C PRO A 191 -16.41 16.68 19.73
N ILE A 192 -16.04 16.73 21.01
CA ILE A 192 -16.99 16.77 22.14
C ILE A 192 -17.22 18.23 22.49
N PHE A 193 -18.47 18.70 22.32
CA PHE A 193 -18.87 20.09 22.59
C PHE A 193 -19.49 20.30 23.99
N HIS A 194 -19.57 19.24 24.77
CA HIS A 194 -20.12 19.30 26.12
C HIS A 194 -19.03 19.73 27.12
N HIS A 195 -19.40 20.56 28.10
CA HIS A 195 -18.53 21.00 29.18
C HIS A 195 -18.81 20.31 30.51
N ASP A 196 -20.00 19.72 30.63
CA ASP A 196 -20.45 18.97 31.80
C ASP A 196 -19.94 17.51 31.67
N GLU A 197 -19.33 17.01 32.76
CA GLU A 197 -18.72 15.68 32.82
C GLU A 197 -19.74 14.58 32.53
N GLN A 198 -20.91 14.64 33.13
CA GLN A 198 -21.97 13.64 32.91
C GLN A 198 -22.44 13.59 31.45
N ARG A 199 -22.54 14.76 30.80
CA ARG A 199 -22.88 14.83 29.36
C ARG A 199 -21.76 14.32 28.47
N ILE A 200 -20.48 14.52 28.85
CA ILE A 200 -19.31 13.97 28.14
C ILE A 200 -19.34 12.45 28.23
N GLU A 201 -19.54 11.91 29.44
CA GLU A 201 -19.67 10.46 29.64
C GLU A 201 -20.82 9.85 28.87
N ALA A 202 -21.99 10.46 28.93
CA ALA A 202 -23.18 10.03 28.17
C ALA A 202 -22.91 10.02 26.66
N HIS A 203 -22.25 11.06 26.12
CA HIS A 203 -21.88 11.13 24.70
C HIS A 203 -20.92 10.00 24.31
N ILE A 204 -19.88 9.75 25.11
CA ILE A 204 -18.93 8.66 24.88
C ILE A 204 -19.62 7.31 24.96
N PHE A 205 -20.51 7.13 25.95
CA PHE A 205 -21.26 5.88 26.13
C PHE A 205 -22.19 5.58 24.96
N VAL A 206 -22.92 6.56 24.46
CA VAL A 206 -23.80 6.40 23.28
C VAL A 206 -22.98 6.04 22.04
N ALA A 207 -21.83 6.69 21.82
CA ALA A 207 -20.95 6.36 20.71
C ALA A 207 -20.37 4.93 20.85
N PHE A 208 -20.04 4.49 22.06
CA PHE A 208 -19.59 3.13 22.34
C PHE A 208 -20.69 2.09 22.08
N LEU A 209 -21.93 2.35 22.50
CA LEU A 209 -23.08 1.48 22.17
C LEU A 209 -23.31 1.37 20.67
N ALA A 210 -23.25 2.49 19.95
CA ALA A 210 -23.32 2.50 18.49
C ALA A 210 -22.22 1.66 17.85
N TYR A 211 -21.00 1.73 18.39
CA TYR A 211 -19.90 0.88 17.95
C TYR A 211 -20.18 -0.61 18.19
N CYS A 212 -20.67 -0.98 19.37
CA CYS A 212 -21.05 -2.36 19.68
C CYS A 212 -22.10 -2.90 18.70
N LEU A 213 -23.15 -2.12 18.43
CA LEU A 213 -24.17 -2.46 17.43
C LEU A 213 -23.58 -2.64 16.04
N GLN A 214 -22.69 -1.73 15.61
CA GLN A 214 -22.03 -1.80 14.31
C GLN A 214 -21.16 -3.05 14.18
N VAL A 215 -20.39 -3.40 15.21
CA VAL A 215 -19.54 -4.61 15.22
C VAL A 215 -20.38 -5.86 15.14
N THR A 216 -21.45 -5.94 15.96
CA THR A 216 -22.40 -7.07 15.96
C THR A 216 -23.07 -7.21 14.60
N HIS A 217 -23.54 -6.11 14.02
CA HIS A 217 -24.16 -6.10 12.70
C HIS A 217 -23.19 -6.56 11.60
N LYS A 218 -21.95 -6.04 11.61
CA LYS A 218 -20.89 -6.50 10.69
C LYS A 218 -20.58 -7.98 10.85
N ALA A 219 -20.56 -8.50 12.07
CA ALA A 219 -20.32 -9.91 12.34
C ALA A 219 -21.44 -10.79 11.75
N ASN A 220 -22.70 -10.41 11.96
CA ASN A 220 -23.86 -11.12 11.44
C ASN A 220 -23.97 -11.07 9.90
N LEU A 221 -23.56 -9.97 9.28
CA LEU A 221 -23.54 -9.83 7.83
C LEU A 221 -22.34 -10.51 7.15
N ARG A 222 -21.27 -10.79 7.90
CA ARG A 222 -20.05 -11.36 7.35
C ARG A 222 -20.23 -12.67 6.57
N PRO A 223 -21.04 -13.65 7.04
CA PRO A 223 -21.30 -14.88 6.29
C PRO A 223 -22.02 -14.60 4.96
N LEU A 224 -22.96 -13.65 4.95
CA LEU A 224 -23.75 -13.28 3.77
C LEU A 224 -22.91 -12.54 2.71
N ALA A 225 -21.89 -11.80 3.14
CA ALA A 225 -21.03 -10.99 2.26
C ALA A 225 -19.90 -11.77 1.58
N VAL A 226 -19.64 -13.00 1.98
CA VAL A 226 -18.52 -13.82 1.43
C VAL A 226 -18.69 -14.05 -0.08
N GLY A 227 -19.91 -14.32 -0.55
CA GLY A 227 -20.19 -14.49 -1.98
C GLY A 227 -19.97 -13.24 -2.83
N GLN A 228 -20.30 -12.06 -2.29
CA GLN A 228 -20.13 -10.78 -3.01
C GLN A 228 -18.66 -10.33 -3.11
N ARG A 229 -17.84 -10.61 -2.11
CA ARG A 229 -16.40 -10.28 -2.14
C ARG A 229 -15.65 -11.11 -3.18
N SER A 230 -15.98 -12.39 -3.32
CA SER A 230 -15.42 -13.27 -4.34
C SER A 230 -15.74 -12.76 -5.75
N ALA A 231 -16.99 -12.38 -6.02
CA ALA A 231 -17.42 -11.87 -7.31
C ALA A 231 -16.80 -10.48 -7.65
N ARG A 232 -16.64 -9.60 -6.68
CA ARG A 232 -15.95 -8.31 -6.86
C ARG A 232 -14.44 -8.49 -7.08
N GLY A 233 -13.79 -9.37 -6.34
CA GLY A 233 -12.38 -9.69 -6.51
C GLY A 233 -12.07 -10.26 -7.89
N LEU A 234 -12.92 -11.15 -8.41
CA LEU A 234 -12.79 -11.72 -9.76
C LEU A 234 -13.03 -10.68 -10.87
N ARG A 235 -13.96 -9.74 -10.69
CA ARG A 235 -14.18 -8.64 -11.64
C ARG A 235 -13.03 -7.64 -11.67
N GLN A 236 -12.45 -7.33 -10.50
CA GLN A 236 -11.27 -6.49 -10.39
C GLN A 236 -10.05 -7.16 -11.04
N ALA A 237 -9.80 -8.45 -10.76
CA ALA A 237 -8.71 -9.21 -11.34
C ALA A 237 -8.85 -9.39 -12.88
N ARG A 238 -10.05 -9.38 -13.42
CA ARG A 238 -10.29 -9.37 -14.88
C ARG A 238 -9.97 -8.01 -15.51
N ARG A 239 -10.27 -6.90 -14.85
CA ARG A 239 -9.91 -5.55 -15.34
C ARG A 239 -8.39 -5.32 -15.30
N ASP A 240 -7.68 -5.89 -14.30
CA ASP A 240 -6.25 -5.72 -14.12
C ASP A 240 -5.40 -6.63 -15.03
N ARG A 241 -6.02 -7.55 -15.79
CA ARG A 241 -5.36 -8.41 -16.77
C ARG A 241 -5.29 -7.82 -18.18
N CYS A 242 -5.40 -6.49 -18.33
CA CYS A 242 -5.13 -5.88 -19.61
C CYS A 242 -3.60 -5.97 -19.89
N PRO A 243 -3.14 -6.74 -20.89
CA PRO A 243 -1.73 -6.86 -21.17
C PRO A 243 -1.22 -5.52 -21.67
N LEU A 244 -0.17 -5.00 -21.04
CA LEU A 244 0.66 -3.94 -21.61
C LEU A 244 1.29 -4.52 -22.90
N ARG A 245 0.57 -4.46 -24.02
CA ARG A 245 1.17 -4.57 -25.34
C ARG A 245 2.06 -3.35 -25.52
N LEU A 246 3.34 -3.53 -25.36
CA LEU A 246 4.36 -2.67 -25.94
C LEU A 246 4.10 -2.62 -27.44
N ARG A 247 3.49 -1.55 -27.93
CA ARG A 247 3.47 -1.25 -29.35
C ARG A 247 4.93 -1.07 -29.78
N ARG A 248 5.44 -2.05 -30.51
CA ARG A 248 6.61 -1.84 -31.36
C ARG A 248 6.23 -0.77 -32.38
N SER A 249 7.03 0.29 -32.43
CA SER A 249 6.98 1.29 -33.46
C SER A 249 7.18 0.61 -34.82
N GLY A 250 6.18 0.65 -35.64
CA GLY A 250 6.24 0.15 -37.00
C GLY A 250 5.19 0.84 -37.86
N ARG A 251 5.68 1.77 -38.69
CA ARG A 251 5.11 2.34 -39.92
C ARG A 251 3.73 2.99 -39.89
N ALA A 252 3.78 4.24 -40.31
CA ALA A 252 2.68 5.06 -40.72
C ALA A 252 1.79 4.39 -41.77
N ALA A 253 0.48 4.41 -41.57
CA ALA A 253 -0.53 4.25 -42.60
C ALA A 253 -1.50 5.42 -42.51
N ALA A 254 -1.78 6.02 -43.67
CA ALA A 254 -2.59 7.20 -43.89
C ALA A 254 -4.07 7.00 -43.48
N PRO A 255 -4.80 8.09 -43.19
CA PRO A 255 -6.19 8.01 -42.81
C PRO A 255 -7.12 7.84 -44.02
N PRO A 256 -8.23 7.09 -43.91
CA PRO A 256 -9.31 7.18 -44.85
C PRO A 256 -10.27 8.32 -44.51
N HIS A 257 -10.68 9.01 -45.57
CA HIS A 257 -11.68 10.07 -45.62
C HIS A 257 -13.06 9.64 -45.13
N GLY A 258 -13.71 10.56 -44.43
CA GLY A 258 -15.12 10.88 -44.60
C GLY A 258 -16.12 10.04 -43.80
N TYR A 259 -16.75 10.68 -42.80
CA TYR A 259 -18.20 10.54 -42.63
C TYR A 259 -18.80 11.82 -42.00
N ARG A 260 -19.96 12.15 -42.58
CA ARG A 260 -20.71 13.39 -42.47
C ARG A 260 -21.39 13.59 -41.13
N ASN A 261 -21.59 14.88 -40.81
CA ASN A 261 -22.48 15.41 -39.78
C ASN A 261 -23.91 14.81 -39.88
N CYS A 262 -24.46 14.42 -38.74
CA CYS A 262 -25.90 14.46 -38.52
C CYS A 262 -26.17 15.16 -37.20
N ALA A 263 -26.68 16.36 -37.30
CA ALA A 263 -27.35 17.08 -36.24
C ALA A 263 -28.70 16.43 -35.95
N ALA A 264 -29.04 16.24 -34.69
CA ALA A 264 -30.40 16.00 -34.25
C ALA A 264 -30.65 16.71 -32.90
N THR A 265 -31.56 17.63 -32.95
CA THR A 265 -32.15 18.50 -31.95
C THR A 265 -32.94 17.68 -30.89
N PRO A 266 -33.04 18.14 -29.62
CA PRO A 266 -33.91 17.47 -28.67
C PRO A 266 -35.33 18.06 -28.71
N ALA A 267 -36.35 17.18 -28.80
CA ALA A 267 -37.72 17.53 -28.56
C ALA A 267 -38.15 17.13 -27.14
N ALA A 268 -38.86 18.05 -26.53
CA ALA A 268 -39.53 17.96 -25.23
C ALA A 268 -40.58 16.85 -25.20
N CYS A 269 -40.74 16.22 -24.03
CA CYS A 269 -42.04 15.72 -23.57
C CYS A 269 -42.09 15.64 -22.02
N ARG A 270 -43.17 16.10 -21.55
CA ARG A 270 -43.82 16.38 -20.27
C ARG A 270 -43.64 15.33 -19.19
#